data_0e2f319d270c2bfd4e079ec5c17044c1
#
_entry.id   0e2f319d270c2bfd4e079ec5c17044c1
#
_cell.length_a   1.000
_cell.length_b   1.000
_cell.length_c   1.000
_cell.angle_alpha   90.00
_cell.angle_beta   90.00
_cell.angle_gamma   90.00
#
_symmetry.space_group_name_H-M   'P 1'
#
loop_
_entity.id
_entity.type
_entity.pdbx_description
1 polymer ?
#
loop_
_entity_poly.entity_id
_entity_poly.type
_entity_poly.pdbx_seq_one_letter_code
_entity_poly.pdbx_strand_id
1 'polypeptide(L)'
;MLTGEDMDKLLPYCRKRILFRGNGKTYLSHSAAIVLAQSRVVLVGTDAESIAPPFDEVKTHLELGRADIAVLENLNLSGVADGEYDLCAFPIKLGGVEAAPCRAILFEQEKGLN
;
A
#
# COMPACT_ATOMS: atom_id res chain seq x y z
N MET A 1 -6.71 -6.89 -10.73
CA MET A 1 -6.76 -5.46 -10.38
C MET A 1 -7.88 -5.21 -9.38
N LEU A 2 -7.59 -4.45 -8.33
CA LEU A 2 -8.59 -4.10 -7.34
C LEU A 2 -9.33 -2.84 -7.78
N THR A 3 -10.67 -2.91 -7.74
CA THR A 3 -11.55 -1.81 -8.10
C THR A 3 -12.02 -1.06 -6.86
N GLY A 4 -12.72 0.08 -7.06
CA GLY A 4 -13.34 0.80 -5.94
C GLY A 4 -14.34 -0.06 -5.18
N GLU A 5 -15.10 -0.89 -5.88
CA GLU A 5 -16.03 -1.82 -5.25
C GLU A 5 -15.30 -2.84 -4.37
N ASP A 6 -14.17 -3.37 -4.86
CA ASP A 6 -13.34 -4.29 -4.07
C ASP A 6 -12.84 -3.60 -2.81
N MET A 7 -12.38 -2.34 -2.92
CA MET A 7 -11.89 -1.58 -1.77
C MET A 7 -12.99 -1.31 -0.74
N ASP A 8 -14.19 -0.99 -1.19
CA ASP A 8 -15.34 -0.81 -0.27
C ASP A 8 -15.60 -2.06 0.56
N LYS A 9 -15.41 -3.24 -0.04
CA LYS A 9 -15.60 -4.51 0.67
C LYS A 9 -14.46 -4.83 1.62
N LEU A 10 -13.24 -4.42 1.30
CA LEU A 10 -12.04 -4.73 2.09
C LEU A 10 -11.82 -3.77 3.26
N LEU A 11 -12.12 -2.48 3.09
CA LEU A 11 -11.80 -1.46 4.07
C LEU A 11 -12.32 -1.73 5.49
N PRO A 12 -13.53 -2.29 5.71
CA PRO A 12 -13.99 -2.60 7.06
C PRO A 12 -13.08 -3.57 7.83
N TYR A 13 -12.27 -4.36 7.13
CA TYR A 13 -11.36 -5.34 7.70
C TYR A 13 -9.92 -4.85 7.75
N CYS A 14 -9.66 -3.63 7.28
CA CYS A 14 -8.30 -3.10 7.16
C CYS A 14 -8.00 -2.07 8.25
N ARG A 15 -6.72 -1.94 8.55
CA ARG A 15 -6.20 -0.87 9.38
C ARG A 15 -5.85 0.34 8.51
N LYS A 16 -5.21 1.35 9.10
CA LYS A 16 -4.82 2.58 8.37
C LYS A 16 -3.71 2.37 7.35
N ARG A 17 -2.99 1.27 7.44
CA ARG A 17 -1.89 0.91 6.54
C ARG A 17 -2.19 -0.45 5.96
N ILE A 18 -2.14 -0.55 4.65
CA ILE A 18 -2.53 -1.77 3.93
C ILE A 18 -1.42 -2.17 2.98
N LEU A 19 -0.97 -3.41 3.10
CA LEU A 19 -0.04 -4.00 2.15
C LEU A 19 -0.75 -5.08 1.34
N PHE A 20 -0.61 -5.00 0.03
CA PHE A 20 -1.22 -5.94 -0.90
C PHE A 20 -0.17 -6.92 -1.40
N ARG A 21 -0.37 -8.20 -1.10
CA ARG A 21 0.48 -9.27 -1.59
C ARG A 21 -0.24 -9.99 -2.74
N GLY A 22 0.33 -9.96 -3.91
CA GLY A 22 -0.26 -10.56 -5.10
C GLY A 22 0.77 -11.10 -6.08
N ASN A 23 1.93 -11.54 -5.59
CA ASN A 23 3.02 -12.06 -6.42
C ASN A 23 3.42 -11.10 -7.54
N GLY A 24 3.46 -9.81 -7.22
CA GLY A 24 3.83 -8.77 -8.18
C GLY A 24 2.74 -8.40 -9.18
N LYS A 25 1.51 -8.85 -8.98
CA LYS A 25 0.42 -8.69 -9.95
C LYS A 25 -0.81 -7.96 -9.39
N THR A 26 -0.75 -7.46 -8.18
CA THR A 26 -1.87 -6.73 -7.58
C THR A 26 -1.72 -5.24 -7.82
N TYR A 27 -2.70 -4.65 -8.47
CA TYR A 27 -2.74 -3.24 -8.83
C TYR A 27 -4.04 -2.61 -8.37
N LEU A 28 -3.99 -1.32 -8.05
CA LEU A 28 -5.17 -0.53 -7.74
C LEU A 28 -5.63 0.24 -8.98
N SER A 29 -6.90 0.13 -9.30
CA SER A 29 -7.50 0.98 -10.32
C SER A 29 -7.65 2.41 -9.83
N HIS A 30 -7.93 3.34 -10.74
CA HIS A 30 -8.24 4.72 -10.35
C HIS A 30 -9.44 4.78 -9.39
N SER A 31 -10.49 3.96 -9.64
CA SER A 31 -11.63 3.93 -8.74
C SER A 31 -11.27 3.44 -7.33
N ALA A 32 -10.35 2.49 -7.22
CA ALA A 32 -9.86 2.05 -5.92
C ALA A 32 -9.12 3.18 -5.18
N ALA A 33 -8.31 3.95 -5.89
CA ALA A 33 -7.60 5.10 -5.32
C ALA A 33 -8.59 6.17 -4.82
N ILE A 34 -9.66 6.42 -5.54
CA ILE A 34 -10.71 7.37 -5.12
C ILE A 34 -11.34 6.92 -3.80
N VAL A 35 -11.67 5.64 -3.67
CA VAL A 35 -12.23 5.09 -2.42
C VAL A 35 -11.23 5.23 -1.28
N LEU A 36 -9.96 4.89 -1.52
CA LEU A 36 -8.91 5.03 -0.51
C LEU A 36 -8.71 6.48 -0.08
N ALA A 37 -8.77 7.43 -1.02
CA ALA A 37 -8.60 8.85 -0.73
C ALA A 37 -9.68 9.39 0.21
N GLN A 38 -10.85 8.77 0.25
CA GLN A 38 -11.96 9.15 1.13
C GLN A 38 -11.96 8.35 2.44
N SER A 39 -11.01 7.48 2.64
CA SER A 39 -10.91 6.61 3.81
C SER A 39 -9.95 7.19 4.85
N ARG A 40 -9.72 6.41 5.91
CA ARG A 40 -8.72 6.75 6.94
C ARG A 40 -7.33 6.17 6.64
N VAL A 41 -7.16 5.53 5.50
CA VAL A 41 -5.89 4.90 5.13
C VAL A 41 -4.82 5.98 4.93
N VAL A 42 -3.63 5.74 5.46
CA VAL A 42 -2.50 6.67 5.39
C VAL A 42 -1.32 6.11 4.60
N LEU A 43 -1.34 4.80 4.33
CA LEU A 43 -0.27 4.15 3.58
C LEU A 43 -0.82 2.93 2.86
N VAL A 44 -0.41 2.76 1.61
CA VAL A 44 -0.62 1.52 0.85
C VAL A 44 0.72 1.02 0.35
N GLY A 45 0.85 -0.29 0.23
CA GLY A 45 2.05 -0.91 -0.31
C GLY A 45 1.72 -2.11 -1.16
N THR A 46 2.59 -2.45 -2.09
CA THR A 46 2.41 -3.57 -3.00
C THR A 46 3.73 -4.27 -3.29
N ASP A 47 3.65 -5.55 -3.57
CA ASP A 47 4.79 -6.30 -4.09
C ASP A 47 4.94 -6.17 -5.62
N ALA A 48 4.03 -5.46 -6.28
CA ALA A 48 4.17 -5.11 -7.70
C ALA A 48 5.14 -3.95 -7.89
N GLU A 49 5.64 -3.76 -9.12
CA GLU A 49 6.53 -2.65 -9.46
C GLU A 49 5.87 -1.28 -9.26
N SER A 50 4.56 -1.22 -9.45
CA SER A 50 3.77 -0.02 -9.25
C SER A 50 2.48 -0.38 -8.55
N ILE A 51 1.95 0.56 -7.77
CA ILE A 51 0.64 0.40 -7.12
C ILE A 51 -0.50 0.40 -8.15
N ALA A 52 -0.25 0.95 -9.33
CA ALA A 52 -1.25 1.10 -10.40
C ALA A 52 -0.83 0.38 -11.67
N PRO A 53 -1.79 -0.10 -12.49
CA PRO A 53 -1.47 -0.61 -13.81
C PRO A 53 -1.02 0.54 -14.73
N PRO A 54 -0.23 0.26 -15.78
CA PRO A 54 0.33 1.31 -16.64
C PRO A 54 -0.68 2.32 -17.20
N PHE A 55 -1.88 1.87 -17.52
CA PHE A 55 -2.92 2.75 -18.11
C PHE A 55 -3.58 3.68 -17.08
N ASP A 56 -3.46 3.41 -15.78
CA ASP A 56 -4.02 4.22 -14.70
C ASP A 56 -2.95 4.82 -13.79
N GLU A 57 -1.68 4.69 -14.13
CA GLU A 57 -0.58 5.02 -13.25
C GLU A 57 -0.63 6.47 -12.75
N VAL A 58 -0.77 7.42 -13.68
CA VAL A 58 -0.78 8.84 -13.33
C VAL A 58 -1.98 9.18 -12.45
N LYS A 59 -3.17 8.76 -12.87
CA LYS A 59 -4.41 9.08 -12.14
C LYS A 59 -4.42 8.48 -10.73
N THR A 60 -3.98 7.24 -10.61
CA THR A 60 -3.95 6.55 -9.32
C THR A 60 -2.96 7.21 -8.36
N HIS A 61 -1.74 7.49 -8.83
CA HIS A 61 -0.74 8.16 -7.99
C HIS A 61 -1.17 9.57 -7.59
N LEU A 62 -1.82 10.32 -8.47
CA LEU A 62 -2.32 11.67 -8.14
C LEU A 62 -3.41 11.61 -7.07
N GLU A 63 -4.35 10.67 -7.17
CA GLU A 63 -5.41 10.53 -6.16
C GLU A 63 -4.82 10.21 -4.78
N LEU A 64 -3.90 9.26 -4.73
CA LEU A 64 -3.26 8.87 -3.47
C LEU A 64 -2.42 10.01 -2.91
N GLY A 65 -1.66 10.70 -3.75
CA GLY A 65 -0.81 11.82 -3.34
C GLY A 65 -1.61 13.00 -2.80
N ARG A 66 -2.73 13.35 -3.43
CA ARG A 66 -3.61 14.43 -2.97
C ARG A 66 -4.23 14.14 -1.61
N ALA A 67 -4.41 12.87 -1.29
CA ALA A 67 -4.94 12.43 0.00
C ALA A 67 -3.85 12.20 1.05
N ASP A 68 -2.60 12.53 0.73
CA ASP A 68 -1.43 12.30 1.59
C ASP A 68 -1.25 10.82 1.98
N ILE A 69 -1.60 9.92 1.08
CA ILE A 69 -1.39 8.49 1.29
C ILE A 69 0.01 8.14 0.77
N ALA A 70 0.85 7.62 1.67
CA ALA A 70 2.17 7.14 1.29
C ALA A 70 2.06 5.84 0.48
N VAL A 71 2.94 5.66 -0.49
CA VAL A 71 2.93 4.49 -1.37
C VAL A 71 4.28 3.78 -1.29
N LEU A 72 4.26 2.50 -0.97
CA LEU A 72 5.43 1.61 -1.03
C LEU A 72 5.24 0.66 -2.21
N GLU A 73 6.23 0.57 -3.06
CA GLU A 73 6.17 -0.26 -4.25
C GLU A 73 7.33 -1.25 -4.27
N ASN A 74 7.19 -2.30 -5.05
CA ASN A 74 8.22 -3.31 -5.23
C ASN A 74 8.67 -3.96 -3.91
N LEU A 75 7.74 -4.19 -3.00
CA LEU A 75 8.02 -4.86 -1.73
C LEU A 75 8.24 -6.35 -1.95
N ASN A 76 9.09 -6.95 -1.12
CA ASN A 76 9.22 -8.38 -1.07
C ASN A 76 8.32 -8.93 0.04
N LEU A 77 7.14 -9.40 -0.32
CA LEU A 77 6.16 -9.95 0.62
C LEU A 77 6.09 -11.48 0.54
N SER A 78 7.06 -12.13 -0.12
CA SER A 78 7.10 -13.59 -0.18
C SER A 78 7.24 -14.17 1.21
N GLY A 79 6.45 -15.20 1.50
CA GLY A 79 6.45 -15.83 2.81
C GLY A 79 5.71 -15.06 3.90
N VAL A 80 5.17 -13.89 3.60
CA VAL A 80 4.38 -13.11 4.56
C VAL A 80 2.93 -13.60 4.50
N ALA A 81 2.44 -14.16 5.60
CA ALA A 81 1.05 -14.61 5.69
C ALA A 81 0.12 -13.41 5.86
N ASP A 82 -1.15 -13.59 5.47
CA ASP A 82 -2.16 -12.58 5.73
C ASP A 82 -2.32 -12.38 7.24
N GLY A 83 -2.45 -11.14 7.66
CA GLY A 83 -2.58 -10.82 9.06
C GLY A 83 -2.19 -9.38 9.35
N GLU A 84 -2.10 -9.07 10.63
CA GLU A 84 -1.69 -7.76 11.12
C GLU A 84 -0.25 -7.79 11.57
N TYR A 85 0.50 -6.75 11.21
CA TYR A 85 1.91 -6.60 11.51
C TYR A 85 2.21 -5.17 11.93
N ASP A 86 3.30 -4.99 12.65
CA ASP A 86 3.87 -3.67 12.85
C ASP A 86 4.84 -3.38 11.71
N LEU A 87 4.70 -2.22 11.08
CA LEU A 87 5.51 -1.81 9.95
C LEU A 87 6.52 -0.76 10.36
N CYS A 88 7.78 -0.99 10.03
CA CYS A 88 8.82 0.03 10.06
C CYS A 88 9.31 0.25 8.63
N ALA A 89 9.25 1.49 8.16
CA ALA A 89 9.70 1.86 6.83
C ALA A 89 10.68 3.03 6.95
N PHE A 90 11.90 2.81 6.47
CA PHE A 90 12.99 3.79 6.58
C PHE A 90 13.40 4.23 5.18
N PRO A 91 12.89 5.39 4.69
CA PRO A 91 13.35 5.90 3.40
C PRO A 91 14.79 6.37 3.49
N ILE A 92 15.57 6.09 2.44
CA ILE A 92 16.90 6.66 2.29
C ILE A 92 16.72 8.13 1.91
N LYS A 93 17.38 9.01 2.67
CA LYS A 93 17.27 10.45 2.43
C LYS A 93 18.10 10.86 1.21
N LEU A 94 17.40 11.16 0.12
CA LEU A 94 18.01 11.68 -1.10
C LEU A 94 17.43 13.05 -1.36
N GLY A 95 18.27 14.07 -1.42
CA GLY A 95 17.82 15.43 -1.71
C GLY A 95 17.29 15.57 -3.14
N GLY A 96 16.20 16.33 -3.31
CA GLY A 96 15.69 16.72 -4.63
C GLY A 96 14.94 15.64 -5.41
N VAL A 97 14.54 14.54 -4.78
CA VAL A 97 13.78 13.48 -5.44
C VAL A 97 12.39 13.32 -4.82
N GLU A 98 11.41 12.95 -5.66
CA GLU A 98 10.02 12.72 -5.22
C GLU A 98 9.85 11.34 -4.59
N ALA A 99 10.70 10.39 -4.94
CA ALA A 99 10.67 9.03 -4.41
C ALA A 99 12.08 8.62 -4.01
N ALA A 100 12.19 7.73 -3.04
CA ALA A 100 13.47 7.23 -2.56
C ALA A 100 13.38 5.75 -2.25
N PRO A 101 14.50 5.00 -2.36
CA PRO A 101 14.56 3.65 -1.84
C PRO A 101 14.18 3.63 -0.37
N CYS A 102 13.48 2.59 0.05
CA CYS A 102 12.98 2.44 1.41
C CYS A 102 13.29 1.04 1.90
N ARG A 103 13.75 0.95 3.14
CA ARG A 103 13.84 -0.33 3.83
C ARG A 103 12.57 -0.52 4.64
N ALA A 104 11.79 -1.54 4.29
CA ALA A 104 10.55 -1.87 4.99
C ALA A 104 10.72 -3.19 5.73
N ILE A 105 10.32 -3.21 7.00
CA ILE A 105 10.41 -4.39 7.86
C ILE A 105 9.05 -4.57 8.53
N LEU A 106 8.56 -5.81 8.53
CA LEU A 106 7.35 -6.19 9.26
C LEU A 106 7.73 -6.97 10.50
N PHE A 107 7.10 -6.63 11.62
CA PHE A 107 7.21 -7.35 12.86
C PHE A 107 5.88 -8.04 13.15
N GLU A 108 5.93 -9.33 13.51
CA GLU A 108 4.75 -10.03 13.96
C GLU A 108 4.28 -9.45 15.30
N GLN A 109 2.98 -9.28 15.43
CA GLN A 109 2.40 -8.85 16.71
C GLN A 109 2.42 -10.03 17.65
N GLU A 110 2.82 -9.79 18.91
CA GLU A 110 2.78 -10.79 19.94
C GLU A 110 1.33 -11.17 20.27
N LYS A 111 1.07 -12.47 20.31
CA LYS A 111 -0.24 -13.02 20.66
C LYS A 111 -0.20 -13.60 22.06
N GLY A 112 -1.25 -13.36 22.82
CA GLY A 112 -1.47 -14.06 24.08
C GLY A 112 -0.65 -13.58 25.25
N LEU A 113 -0.10 -12.40 25.21
CA LEU A 113 0.57 -11.76 26.34
C LEU A 113 -0.38 -11.04 27.27
N ASN A 114 -1.63 -11.14 27.03
CA ASN A 114 -2.67 -10.47 27.82
C ASN A 114 -3.27 -11.43 28.83
#